data_9e37af340143fc0cb1ef03970fd9db0f
#
_entry.id   9e37af340143fc0cb1ef03970fd9db0f
#
_cell.length_a   1.000
_cell.length_b   1.000
_cell.length_c   1.000
_cell.angle_alpha   90.00
_cell.angle_beta   90.00
_cell.angle_gamma   90.00
#
_symmetry.space_group_name_H-M   'P 1'
#
loop_
_entity.id
_entity.type
_entity.pdbx_description
1 polymer ?
#
loop_
_entity_poly.entity_id
_entity_poly.type
_entity_poly.pdbx_seq_one_letter_code
_entity_poly.pdbx_strand_id
1 'polypeptide(L)'
;MSVPVQHPMYIDGQFVTWRGDAWIDVVNPATEAVISRIPDGQAEDARKAIDAAERAQPEWEALPAIERASWLHKISAGIRERASEISALIVEEGGKIQQLAEVEVAFTADYIDYMAEWARRYEGEIIQSDRPGENILLFKRALGVTTGILPWNFPFFLIARKMAPALLTGNTIVIKPSEFTPNNAIAFAKIVDEIGLPRGVFNLVLGRGETVGQELAGNPKVAMVSMTGSVSAGEKIMATAAKNITKVCLELGGKAPAIVMDDADLELAVKAIVDSRVINSGQVCNCAERIYVQKGIYDQFVNRLGEAMQAVQFGNPAERNDIAMGPLINAAALERVEQKVARAVEEGARVALGGKAVEGKGYYYPPTLLLDVRQEMSIMHEETFGPVLPVVAFDTLEEAISMANDSDYGLTSSIYTQNLNVAMKAIKGLKFGETYINRENFEAMQGFHAGWRKSGIGGADGKHGLHEYLQTQVVYLQS
;
A
#
# COMPACT_ATOMS: atom_id res chain seq x y z
N MET A 1 -31.30 -16.18 8.14
CA MET A 1 -29.98 -15.66 7.72
C MET A 1 -29.28 -16.79 6.97
N SER A 2 -28.80 -16.54 5.76
CA SER A 2 -27.98 -17.52 5.02
C SER A 2 -26.65 -17.76 5.76
N VAL A 3 -26.16 -18.98 5.73
CA VAL A 3 -24.83 -19.29 6.29
C VAL A 3 -23.79 -18.52 5.47
N PRO A 4 -22.86 -17.75 6.11
CA PRO A 4 -21.82 -17.04 5.39
C PRO A 4 -20.97 -17.99 4.52
N VAL A 5 -20.58 -17.54 3.34
CA VAL A 5 -19.72 -18.31 2.42
C VAL A 5 -18.39 -18.58 3.11
N GLN A 6 -17.92 -19.84 3.06
CA GLN A 6 -16.62 -20.25 3.56
C GLN A 6 -15.64 -20.39 2.39
N HIS A 7 -14.52 -19.72 2.48
CA HIS A 7 -13.54 -19.68 1.41
C HIS A 7 -12.38 -20.66 1.63
N PRO A 8 -11.86 -21.28 0.54
CA PRO A 8 -10.65 -22.10 0.58
C PRO A 8 -9.39 -21.24 0.44
N MET A 9 -8.22 -21.81 0.76
CA MET A 9 -6.92 -21.32 0.31
C MET A 9 -6.64 -21.79 -1.12
N TYR A 10 -5.68 -21.17 -1.83
CA TYR A 10 -5.21 -21.62 -3.15
C TYR A 10 -3.72 -21.98 -3.05
N ILE A 11 -3.41 -23.27 -3.08
CA ILE A 11 -2.06 -23.79 -2.89
C ILE A 11 -1.76 -24.84 -3.97
N ASP A 12 -0.60 -24.74 -4.59
CA ASP A 12 -0.13 -25.68 -5.62
C ASP A 12 -1.12 -25.89 -6.76
N GLY A 13 -1.71 -24.79 -7.27
CA GLY A 13 -2.67 -24.81 -8.37
C GLY A 13 -4.02 -25.45 -8.01
N GLN A 14 -4.42 -25.44 -6.75
CA GLN A 14 -5.68 -26.02 -6.29
C GLN A 14 -6.31 -25.21 -5.15
N PHE A 15 -7.64 -25.12 -5.18
CA PHE A 15 -8.40 -24.65 -4.02
C PHE A 15 -8.45 -25.75 -2.94
N VAL A 16 -7.83 -25.47 -1.80
CA VAL A 16 -7.69 -26.42 -0.68
C VAL A 16 -8.78 -26.14 0.34
N THR A 17 -9.70 -27.10 0.52
CA THR A 17 -10.72 -27.02 1.54
C THR A 17 -10.10 -27.04 2.93
N TRP A 18 -10.45 -26.05 3.76
CA TRP A 18 -10.01 -25.98 5.15
C TRP A 18 -10.60 -27.13 5.97
N ARG A 19 -9.77 -27.81 6.73
CA ARG A 19 -10.16 -28.93 7.59
C ARG A 19 -10.04 -28.62 9.08
N GLY A 20 -9.63 -27.40 9.44
CA GLY A 20 -9.58 -26.95 10.83
C GLY A 20 -10.94 -26.40 11.29
N ASP A 21 -11.07 -26.22 12.59
CA ASP A 21 -12.32 -25.78 13.24
C ASP A 21 -12.41 -24.25 13.39
N ALA A 22 -11.26 -23.54 13.30
CA ALA A 22 -11.19 -22.11 13.52
C ALA A 22 -11.39 -21.32 12.20
N TRP A 23 -12.32 -20.38 12.23
CA TRP A 23 -12.64 -19.49 11.11
C TRP A 23 -12.54 -18.04 11.56
N ILE A 24 -12.18 -17.16 10.64
CA ILE A 24 -12.20 -15.71 10.81
C ILE A 24 -13.39 -15.16 10.06
N ASP A 25 -14.25 -14.41 10.73
CA ASP A 25 -15.37 -13.70 10.10
C ASP A 25 -14.86 -12.48 9.33
N VAL A 26 -15.33 -12.32 8.10
CA VAL A 26 -15.12 -11.12 7.28
C VAL A 26 -16.36 -10.25 7.43
N VAL A 27 -16.16 -9.02 7.88
CA VAL A 27 -17.23 -8.11 8.27
C VAL A 27 -17.31 -6.94 7.32
N ASN A 28 -18.50 -6.63 6.81
CA ASN A 28 -18.73 -5.39 6.07
C ASN A 28 -18.69 -4.19 7.03
N PRO A 29 -17.77 -3.25 6.88
CA PRO A 29 -17.58 -2.15 7.84
C PRO A 29 -18.69 -1.10 7.81
N ALA A 30 -19.53 -1.07 6.77
CA ALA A 30 -20.67 -0.17 6.66
C ALA A 30 -21.91 -0.68 7.42
N THR A 31 -22.03 -2.00 7.54
CA THR A 31 -23.25 -2.64 8.10
C THR A 31 -22.97 -3.52 9.31
N GLU A 32 -21.71 -3.81 9.62
CA GLU A 32 -21.25 -4.74 10.66
C GLU A 32 -21.74 -6.18 10.46
N ALA A 33 -22.21 -6.50 9.27
CA ALA A 33 -22.68 -7.84 8.94
C ALA A 33 -21.50 -8.75 8.55
N VAL A 34 -21.55 -10.01 9.00
CA VAL A 34 -20.60 -11.04 8.51
C VAL A 34 -21.01 -11.45 7.11
N ILE A 35 -20.13 -11.22 6.14
CA ILE A 35 -20.35 -11.47 4.70
C ILE A 35 -19.74 -12.80 4.24
N SER A 36 -18.63 -13.19 4.83
CA SER A 36 -17.96 -14.46 4.53
C SER A 36 -17.10 -14.91 5.70
N ARG A 37 -16.48 -16.09 5.57
CA ARG A 37 -15.50 -16.63 6.50
C ARG A 37 -14.29 -17.16 5.77
N ILE A 38 -13.12 -16.95 6.36
CA ILE A 38 -11.86 -17.51 5.88
C ILE A 38 -11.24 -18.42 6.93
N PRO A 39 -10.38 -19.38 6.53
CA PRO A 39 -9.61 -20.20 7.46
C PRO A 39 -8.77 -19.35 8.41
N ASP A 40 -8.76 -19.69 9.71
CA ASP A 40 -7.71 -19.24 10.63
C ASP A 40 -6.48 -20.14 10.46
N GLY A 41 -5.82 -19.97 9.29
CA GLY A 41 -4.70 -20.80 8.83
C GLY A 41 -3.53 -20.80 9.79
N GLN A 42 -2.77 -21.88 9.72
CA GLN A 42 -1.65 -22.12 10.61
C GLN A 42 -0.30 -22.08 9.86
N ALA A 43 0.80 -22.07 10.59
CA ALA A 43 2.15 -22.10 10.02
C ALA A 43 2.36 -23.26 9.02
N GLU A 44 1.72 -24.40 9.25
CA GLU A 44 1.79 -25.56 8.36
C GLU A 44 1.21 -25.30 6.97
N ASP A 45 0.16 -24.49 6.87
CA ASP A 45 -0.44 -24.11 5.58
C ASP A 45 0.50 -23.18 4.80
N ALA A 46 1.14 -22.24 5.49
CA ALA A 46 2.17 -21.39 4.90
C ALA A 46 3.37 -22.23 4.40
N ARG A 47 3.82 -23.24 5.17
CA ARG A 47 4.90 -24.14 4.74
C ARG A 47 4.54 -24.90 3.47
N LYS A 48 3.31 -25.46 3.39
CA LYS A 48 2.86 -26.16 2.17
C LYS A 48 2.87 -25.25 0.94
N ALA A 49 2.46 -23.99 1.08
CA ALA A 49 2.50 -23.02 0.01
C ALA A 49 3.92 -22.63 -0.39
N ILE A 50 4.83 -22.44 0.58
CA ILE A 50 6.26 -22.19 0.34
C ILE A 50 6.91 -23.38 -0.34
N ASP A 51 6.62 -24.61 0.08
CA ASP A 51 7.15 -25.83 -0.54
C ASP A 51 6.66 -25.98 -1.99
N ALA A 52 5.41 -25.62 -2.27
CA ALA A 52 4.89 -25.60 -3.63
C ALA A 52 5.60 -24.54 -4.50
N ALA A 53 5.82 -23.35 -3.94
CA ALA A 53 6.52 -22.26 -4.61
C ALA A 53 7.99 -22.63 -4.90
N GLU A 54 8.67 -23.26 -3.95
CA GLU A 54 10.06 -23.73 -4.11
C GLU A 54 10.18 -24.77 -5.23
N ARG A 55 9.27 -25.73 -5.29
CA ARG A 55 9.27 -26.75 -6.37
C ARG A 55 9.06 -26.16 -7.76
N ALA A 56 8.20 -25.14 -7.86
CA ALA A 56 7.85 -24.51 -9.13
C ALA A 56 8.91 -23.52 -9.64
N GLN A 57 9.71 -22.93 -8.75
CA GLN A 57 10.58 -21.80 -9.05
C GLN A 57 11.63 -22.09 -10.13
N PRO A 58 12.36 -23.21 -10.13
CA PRO A 58 13.40 -23.46 -11.15
C PRO A 58 12.83 -23.55 -12.57
N GLU A 59 11.70 -24.21 -12.77
CA GLU A 59 11.06 -24.30 -14.09
C GLU A 59 10.49 -22.95 -14.54
N TRP A 60 9.93 -22.16 -13.59
CA TRP A 60 9.44 -20.82 -13.85
C TRP A 60 10.57 -19.84 -14.22
N GLU A 61 11.69 -19.84 -13.52
CA GLU A 61 12.87 -19.01 -13.85
C GLU A 61 13.46 -19.39 -15.21
N ALA A 62 13.44 -20.66 -15.56
CA ALA A 62 13.99 -21.16 -16.85
C ALA A 62 13.20 -20.66 -18.08
N LEU A 63 11.94 -20.25 -17.91
CA LEU A 63 11.17 -19.66 -19.01
C LEU A 63 11.79 -18.32 -19.45
N PRO A 64 11.81 -17.99 -20.74
CA PRO A 64 12.10 -16.64 -21.19
C PRO A 64 11.17 -15.60 -20.55
N ALA A 65 11.70 -14.40 -20.24
CA ALA A 65 10.89 -13.37 -19.60
C ALA A 65 9.62 -13.00 -20.38
N ILE A 66 9.68 -13.09 -21.73
CA ILE A 66 8.52 -12.81 -22.59
C ILE A 66 7.41 -13.87 -22.42
N GLU A 67 7.75 -15.10 -22.11
CA GLU A 67 6.76 -16.14 -21.81
C GLU A 67 6.10 -15.89 -20.45
N ARG A 68 6.89 -15.51 -19.44
CA ARG A 68 6.36 -15.08 -18.13
C ARG A 68 5.44 -13.86 -18.27
N ALA A 69 5.82 -12.88 -19.13
CA ALA A 69 4.99 -11.72 -19.43
C ALA A 69 3.66 -12.10 -20.07
N SER A 70 3.63 -13.15 -20.94
CA SER A 70 2.38 -13.62 -21.55
C SER A 70 1.36 -14.10 -20.50
N TRP A 71 1.83 -14.69 -19.40
CA TRP A 71 0.97 -15.09 -18.28
C TRP A 71 0.43 -13.86 -17.54
N LEU A 72 1.26 -12.83 -17.33
CA LEU A 72 0.82 -11.57 -16.72
C LEU A 72 -0.28 -10.90 -17.55
N HIS A 73 -0.14 -10.86 -18.89
CA HIS A 73 -1.19 -10.34 -19.78
C HIS A 73 -2.50 -11.15 -19.71
N LYS A 74 -2.43 -12.48 -19.54
CA LYS A 74 -3.64 -13.27 -19.30
C LYS A 74 -4.32 -12.92 -17.96
N ILE A 75 -3.53 -12.68 -16.91
CA ILE A 75 -4.07 -12.26 -15.61
C ILE A 75 -4.74 -10.88 -15.74
N SER A 76 -4.08 -9.90 -16.36
CA SER A 76 -4.66 -8.56 -16.54
C SER A 76 -5.94 -8.57 -17.37
N ALA A 77 -6.00 -9.40 -18.42
CA ALA A 77 -7.21 -9.62 -19.21
C ALA A 77 -8.36 -10.20 -18.36
N GLY A 78 -8.09 -11.27 -17.58
CA GLY A 78 -9.08 -11.87 -16.69
C GLY A 78 -9.59 -10.91 -15.61
N ILE A 79 -8.74 -10.00 -15.12
CA ILE A 79 -9.15 -8.92 -14.20
C ILE A 79 -10.15 -7.97 -14.89
N ARG A 80 -9.84 -7.53 -16.12
CA ARG A 80 -10.73 -6.62 -16.87
C ARG A 80 -12.10 -7.24 -17.17
N GLU A 81 -12.13 -8.53 -17.50
CA GLU A 81 -13.38 -9.27 -17.72
C GLU A 81 -14.27 -9.35 -16.46
N ARG A 82 -13.67 -9.32 -15.27
CA ARG A 82 -14.38 -9.43 -13.99
C ARG A 82 -14.35 -8.14 -13.15
N ALA A 83 -14.06 -7.01 -13.78
CA ALA A 83 -13.84 -5.75 -13.06
C ALA A 83 -15.02 -5.37 -12.17
N SER A 84 -16.26 -5.52 -12.64
CA SER A 84 -17.47 -5.21 -11.88
C SER A 84 -17.69 -6.14 -10.68
N GLU A 85 -17.39 -7.45 -10.83
CA GLU A 85 -17.48 -8.41 -9.72
C GLU A 85 -16.45 -8.06 -8.64
N ILE A 86 -15.21 -7.80 -9.04
CA ILE A 86 -14.10 -7.53 -8.12
C ILE A 86 -14.30 -6.20 -7.39
N SER A 87 -14.72 -5.14 -8.10
CA SER A 87 -14.98 -3.83 -7.46
C SER A 87 -16.12 -3.93 -6.44
N ALA A 88 -17.17 -4.71 -6.71
CA ALA A 88 -18.25 -4.96 -5.75
C ALA A 88 -17.75 -5.67 -4.47
N LEU A 89 -16.84 -6.66 -4.60
CA LEU A 89 -16.22 -7.31 -3.44
C LEU A 89 -15.40 -6.31 -2.60
N ILE A 90 -14.61 -5.43 -3.25
CA ILE A 90 -13.82 -4.40 -2.57
C ILE A 90 -14.72 -3.42 -1.79
N VAL A 91 -15.84 -3.02 -2.39
CA VAL A 91 -16.85 -2.18 -1.72
C VAL A 91 -17.44 -2.89 -0.51
N GLU A 92 -17.82 -4.15 -0.66
CA GLU A 92 -18.51 -4.90 0.38
C GLU A 92 -17.61 -5.20 1.60
N GLU A 93 -16.37 -5.65 1.37
CA GLU A 93 -15.47 -6.04 2.46
C GLU A 93 -14.65 -4.89 3.04
N GLY A 94 -14.35 -3.84 2.22
CA GLY A 94 -13.50 -2.71 2.61
C GLY A 94 -14.26 -1.42 2.93
N GLY A 95 -15.54 -1.33 2.56
CA GLY A 95 -16.31 -0.09 2.69
C GLY A 95 -15.83 1.04 1.75
N LYS A 96 -15.04 0.71 0.74
CA LYS A 96 -14.53 1.66 -0.25
C LYS A 96 -15.67 2.15 -1.16
N ILE A 97 -15.66 3.42 -1.57
CA ILE A 97 -16.66 3.93 -2.52
C ILE A 97 -16.49 3.25 -3.89
N GLN A 98 -17.60 3.06 -4.61
CA GLN A 98 -17.64 2.30 -5.86
C GLN A 98 -16.63 2.81 -6.91
N GLN A 99 -16.57 4.14 -7.12
CA GLN A 99 -15.67 4.73 -8.10
C GLN A 99 -14.19 4.44 -7.76
N LEU A 100 -13.81 4.49 -6.49
CA LEU A 100 -12.43 4.19 -6.07
C LEU A 100 -12.11 2.71 -6.20
N ALA A 101 -13.07 1.82 -5.94
CA ALA A 101 -12.90 0.38 -6.15
C ALA A 101 -12.71 0.04 -7.64
N GLU A 102 -13.46 0.69 -8.53
CA GLU A 102 -13.30 0.55 -9.98
C GLU A 102 -11.93 1.04 -10.46
N VAL A 103 -11.48 2.19 -9.95
CA VAL A 103 -10.13 2.72 -10.23
C VAL A 103 -9.05 1.75 -9.74
N GLU A 104 -9.20 1.17 -8.55
CA GLU A 104 -8.24 0.19 -8.01
C GLU A 104 -8.13 -1.04 -8.92
N VAL A 105 -9.26 -1.59 -9.38
CA VAL A 105 -9.29 -2.76 -10.25
C VAL A 105 -8.66 -2.46 -11.61
N ALA A 106 -9.00 -1.33 -12.23
CA ALA A 106 -8.44 -0.91 -13.51
C ALA A 106 -6.92 -0.69 -13.40
N PHE A 107 -6.49 0.07 -12.39
CA PHE A 107 -5.07 0.35 -12.12
C PHE A 107 -4.27 -0.93 -11.84
N THR A 108 -4.89 -1.92 -11.19
CA THR A 108 -4.28 -3.25 -10.96
C THR A 108 -3.96 -3.96 -12.27
N ALA A 109 -4.91 -3.99 -13.21
CA ALA A 109 -4.71 -4.61 -14.52
C ALA A 109 -3.64 -3.87 -15.34
N ASP A 110 -3.69 -2.54 -15.34
CA ASP A 110 -2.70 -1.69 -16.03
C ASP A 110 -1.29 -1.84 -15.44
N TYR A 111 -1.18 -1.96 -14.11
CA TYR A 111 0.10 -2.21 -13.44
C TYR A 111 0.71 -3.57 -13.82
N ILE A 112 -0.11 -4.61 -13.92
CA ILE A 112 0.35 -5.94 -14.35
C ILE A 112 0.89 -5.88 -15.78
N ASP A 113 0.18 -5.20 -16.69
CA ASP A 113 0.64 -4.99 -18.07
C ASP A 113 1.93 -4.15 -18.11
N TYR A 114 2.00 -3.06 -17.35
CA TYR A 114 3.21 -2.25 -17.23
C TYR A 114 4.42 -3.08 -16.78
N MET A 115 4.25 -3.94 -15.78
CA MET A 115 5.34 -4.82 -15.35
C MET A 115 5.69 -5.88 -16.41
N ALA A 116 4.71 -6.44 -17.10
CA ALA A 116 4.95 -7.39 -18.20
C ALA A 116 5.80 -6.78 -19.34
N GLU A 117 5.62 -5.48 -19.63
CA GLU A 117 6.39 -4.76 -20.64
C GLU A 117 7.90 -4.64 -20.33
N TRP A 118 8.32 -4.89 -19.09
CA TRP A 118 9.73 -4.95 -18.71
C TRP A 118 10.44 -6.23 -19.21
N ALA A 119 9.73 -7.20 -19.76
CA ALA A 119 10.29 -8.48 -20.19
C ALA A 119 11.53 -8.38 -21.11
N ARG A 120 11.64 -7.28 -21.87
CA ARG A 120 12.79 -7.02 -22.77
C ARG A 120 13.61 -5.81 -22.35
N ARG A 121 13.43 -5.29 -21.12
CA ARG A 121 14.00 -4.01 -20.68
C ARG A 121 14.87 -4.11 -19.43
N TYR A 122 14.90 -5.25 -18.74
CA TYR A 122 15.87 -5.47 -17.67
C TYR A 122 17.05 -6.28 -18.23
N GLU A 123 18.22 -5.73 -18.09
CA GLU A 123 19.43 -6.16 -18.78
C GLU A 123 20.54 -6.50 -17.80
N GLY A 124 21.48 -7.36 -18.23
CA GLY A 124 22.76 -7.53 -17.59
C GLY A 124 23.77 -6.50 -18.12
N GLU A 125 25.01 -6.61 -17.65
CA GLU A 125 26.07 -5.70 -18.01
C GLU A 125 27.33 -6.48 -18.43
N ILE A 126 28.14 -5.91 -19.33
CA ILE A 126 29.47 -6.37 -19.65
C ILE A 126 30.42 -5.25 -19.24
N ILE A 127 31.32 -5.55 -18.29
CA ILE A 127 32.28 -4.60 -17.75
C ILE A 127 33.67 -4.97 -18.30
N GLN A 128 34.44 -3.99 -18.71
CA GLN A 128 35.83 -4.19 -19.15
C GLN A 128 36.70 -4.57 -17.94
N SER A 129 37.50 -5.64 -18.08
CA SER A 129 38.48 -6.04 -17.08
C SER A 129 39.83 -5.32 -17.27
N ASP A 130 40.59 -5.17 -16.18
CA ASP A 130 41.99 -4.74 -16.21
C ASP A 130 42.95 -5.87 -16.61
N ARG A 131 42.44 -7.13 -16.69
CA ARG A 131 43.21 -8.30 -17.09
C ARG A 131 43.06 -8.58 -18.58
N PRO A 132 44.16 -8.76 -19.33
CA PRO A 132 44.10 -9.15 -20.74
C PRO A 132 43.35 -10.47 -20.93
N GLY A 133 42.39 -10.51 -21.88
CA GLY A 133 41.60 -11.70 -22.18
C GLY A 133 40.48 -12.04 -21.21
N GLU A 134 40.23 -11.21 -20.18
CA GLU A 134 39.14 -11.41 -19.23
C GLU A 134 37.94 -10.51 -19.57
N ASN A 135 36.75 -11.04 -19.49
CA ASN A 135 35.49 -10.31 -19.53
C ASN A 135 34.73 -10.49 -18.19
N ILE A 136 34.13 -9.40 -17.72
CA ILE A 136 33.29 -9.43 -16.50
C ILE A 136 31.83 -9.28 -16.94
N LEU A 137 31.01 -10.31 -16.65
CA LEU A 137 29.59 -10.35 -17.01
C LEU A 137 28.74 -10.26 -15.75
N LEU A 138 27.73 -9.38 -15.75
CA LEU A 138 26.76 -9.24 -14.69
C LEU A 138 25.40 -9.77 -15.18
N PHE A 139 24.94 -10.85 -14.60
CA PHE A 139 23.63 -11.44 -14.89
C PHE A 139 22.62 -11.04 -13.81
N LYS A 140 21.41 -10.68 -14.23
CA LYS A 140 20.27 -10.51 -13.34
C LYS A 140 19.56 -11.85 -13.19
N ARG A 141 19.44 -12.32 -11.94
CA ARG A 141 18.85 -13.63 -11.58
C ARG A 141 17.66 -13.41 -10.65
N ALA A 142 16.67 -14.31 -10.70
CA ALA A 142 15.63 -14.34 -9.70
C ALA A 142 16.19 -14.54 -8.29
N LEU A 143 15.50 -14.06 -7.28
CA LEU A 143 15.85 -14.32 -5.87
C LEU A 143 15.48 -15.76 -5.47
N GLY A 144 14.33 -16.25 -5.94
CA GLY A 144 13.76 -17.55 -5.61
C GLY A 144 12.29 -17.48 -5.17
N VAL A 145 11.97 -18.04 -4.00
CA VAL A 145 10.62 -17.91 -3.41
C VAL A 145 10.48 -16.56 -2.74
N THR A 146 9.42 -15.82 -3.10
CA THR A 146 9.06 -14.56 -2.46
C THR A 146 7.74 -14.67 -1.71
N THR A 147 7.53 -13.83 -0.70
CA THR A 147 6.26 -13.75 0.01
C THR A 147 5.70 -12.33 -0.03
N GLY A 148 4.38 -12.21 -0.14
CA GLY A 148 3.65 -10.95 -0.14
C GLY A 148 2.67 -10.89 1.03
N ILE A 149 2.89 -10.00 2.00
CA ILE A 149 1.99 -9.76 3.13
C ILE A 149 1.30 -8.42 2.90
N LEU A 150 -0.04 -8.45 2.78
CA LEU A 150 -0.84 -7.34 2.30
C LEU A 150 -1.68 -6.70 3.41
N PRO A 151 -1.88 -5.37 3.37
CA PRO A 151 -2.85 -4.66 4.18
C PRO A 151 -4.25 -4.75 3.55
N TRP A 152 -5.20 -4.06 4.18
CA TRP A 152 -6.62 -4.08 3.81
C TRP A 152 -7.08 -2.84 3.01
N ASN A 153 -6.26 -1.79 2.88
CA ASN A 153 -6.72 -0.51 2.34
C ASN A 153 -6.76 -0.41 0.81
N PHE A 154 -5.80 -1.04 0.10
CA PHE A 154 -5.82 -1.27 -1.35
C PHE A 154 -5.53 -2.74 -1.64
N PRO A 155 -6.44 -3.63 -1.22
CA PRO A 155 -6.16 -5.05 -1.09
C PRO A 155 -5.92 -5.73 -2.44
N PHE A 156 -6.59 -5.29 -3.49
CA PHE A 156 -6.49 -5.89 -4.82
C PHE A 156 -5.25 -5.39 -5.57
N PHE A 157 -5.01 -4.09 -5.53
CA PHE A 157 -3.83 -3.51 -6.18
C PHE A 157 -2.52 -4.04 -5.58
N LEU A 158 -2.45 -4.18 -4.26
CA LEU A 158 -1.23 -4.63 -3.59
C LEU A 158 -0.88 -6.11 -3.86
N ILE A 159 -1.83 -6.94 -4.34
CA ILE A 159 -1.50 -8.25 -4.90
C ILE A 159 -0.61 -8.07 -6.13
N ALA A 160 -1.05 -7.26 -7.08
CA ALA A 160 -0.33 -7.02 -8.33
C ALA A 160 1.03 -6.37 -8.10
N ARG A 161 1.10 -5.36 -7.21
CA ARG A 161 2.35 -4.65 -6.85
C ARG A 161 3.45 -5.60 -6.38
N LYS A 162 3.09 -6.71 -5.73
CA LYS A 162 4.05 -7.71 -5.27
C LYS A 162 4.22 -8.87 -6.26
N MET A 163 3.12 -9.34 -6.83
CA MET A 163 3.11 -10.50 -7.70
C MET A 163 3.72 -10.22 -9.08
N ALA A 164 3.35 -9.11 -9.73
CA ALA A 164 3.75 -8.88 -11.12
C ALA A 164 5.28 -8.76 -11.30
N PRO A 165 6.03 -7.95 -10.52
CA PRO A 165 7.48 -7.92 -10.61
C PRO A 165 8.13 -9.25 -10.19
N ALA A 166 7.58 -9.96 -9.18
CA ALA A 166 8.08 -11.27 -8.77
C ALA A 166 8.01 -12.29 -9.91
N LEU A 167 6.83 -12.46 -10.50
CA LEU A 167 6.63 -13.45 -11.56
C LEU A 167 7.40 -13.08 -12.84
N LEU A 168 7.43 -11.81 -13.23
CA LEU A 168 8.18 -11.39 -14.42
C LEU A 168 9.66 -11.71 -14.30
N THR A 169 10.25 -11.50 -13.14
CA THR A 169 11.69 -11.71 -12.91
C THR A 169 12.07 -13.16 -12.63
N GLY A 170 11.09 -14.10 -12.66
CA GLY A 170 11.32 -15.54 -12.51
C GLY A 170 11.24 -16.06 -11.07
N ASN A 171 10.76 -15.22 -10.14
CA ASN A 171 10.44 -15.66 -8.78
C ASN A 171 9.06 -16.32 -8.74
N THR A 172 8.82 -17.14 -7.71
CA THR A 172 7.49 -17.58 -7.30
C THR A 172 7.02 -16.80 -6.09
N ILE A 173 5.70 -16.80 -5.82
CA ILE A 173 5.16 -15.97 -4.75
C ILE A 173 4.08 -16.68 -3.93
N VAL A 174 4.11 -16.45 -2.61
CA VAL A 174 3.04 -16.79 -1.67
C VAL A 174 2.44 -15.51 -1.12
N ILE A 175 1.16 -15.25 -1.40
CA ILE A 175 0.43 -14.06 -0.95
C ILE A 175 -0.40 -14.40 0.29
N LYS A 176 -0.32 -13.52 1.30
CA LYS A 176 -1.22 -13.47 2.44
C LYS A 176 -1.97 -12.14 2.44
N PRO A 177 -3.25 -12.10 2.09
CA PRO A 177 -4.06 -10.89 2.20
C PRO A 177 -4.35 -10.56 3.67
N SER A 178 -4.83 -9.35 3.93
CA SER A 178 -5.41 -9.02 5.23
C SER A 178 -6.64 -9.87 5.51
N GLU A 179 -6.84 -10.25 6.76
CA GLU A 179 -8.04 -10.92 7.24
C GLU A 179 -9.30 -10.07 7.15
N PHE A 180 -9.16 -8.74 7.02
CA PHE A 180 -10.31 -7.82 6.87
C PHE A 180 -10.84 -7.75 5.45
N THR A 181 -10.00 -7.98 4.43
CA THR A 181 -10.36 -7.84 3.01
C THR A 181 -9.78 -8.99 2.17
N PRO A 182 -10.16 -10.24 2.43
CA PRO A 182 -9.61 -11.41 1.75
C PRO A 182 -10.37 -11.81 0.49
N ASN A 183 -11.65 -11.41 0.33
CA ASN A 183 -12.54 -11.93 -0.72
C ASN A 183 -12.04 -11.54 -2.13
N ASN A 184 -11.51 -10.33 -2.29
CA ASN A 184 -10.90 -9.88 -3.54
C ASN A 184 -9.68 -10.72 -3.93
N ALA A 185 -8.86 -11.13 -2.95
CA ALA A 185 -7.69 -11.99 -3.20
C ALA A 185 -8.10 -13.41 -3.62
N ILE A 186 -9.21 -13.90 -3.11
CA ILE A 186 -9.79 -15.18 -3.54
C ILE A 186 -10.33 -15.07 -4.96
N ALA A 187 -10.96 -13.94 -5.33
CA ALA A 187 -11.36 -13.67 -6.71
C ALA A 187 -10.13 -13.60 -7.64
N PHE A 188 -9.04 -13.01 -7.19
CA PHE A 188 -7.76 -13.04 -7.91
C PHE A 188 -7.24 -14.46 -8.14
N ALA A 189 -7.26 -15.30 -7.10
CA ALA A 189 -6.85 -16.70 -7.20
C ALA A 189 -7.71 -17.51 -8.18
N LYS A 190 -9.01 -17.21 -8.28
CA LYS A 190 -9.89 -17.83 -9.31
C LYS A 190 -9.45 -17.47 -10.73
N ILE A 191 -9.05 -16.23 -10.99
CA ILE A 191 -8.51 -15.82 -12.29
C ILE A 191 -7.23 -16.61 -12.59
N VAL A 192 -6.32 -16.71 -11.62
CA VAL A 192 -5.07 -17.46 -11.76
C VAL A 192 -5.32 -18.93 -12.07
N ASP A 193 -6.30 -19.55 -11.42
CA ASP A 193 -6.69 -20.95 -11.65
C ASP A 193 -7.26 -21.16 -13.06
N GLU A 194 -8.19 -20.30 -13.47
CA GLU A 194 -8.88 -20.39 -14.77
C GLU A 194 -7.97 -20.19 -15.97
N ILE A 195 -6.98 -19.31 -15.87
CA ILE A 195 -5.99 -19.13 -16.94
C ILE A 195 -4.97 -20.28 -16.98
N GLY A 196 -4.96 -21.17 -15.98
CA GLY A 196 -4.06 -22.30 -15.89
C GLY A 196 -2.61 -21.93 -15.64
N LEU A 197 -2.34 -20.91 -14.77
CA LEU A 197 -0.97 -20.57 -14.38
C LEU A 197 -0.26 -21.82 -13.82
N PRO A 198 1.02 -22.09 -14.16
CA PRO A 198 1.72 -23.26 -13.66
C PRO A 198 1.63 -23.41 -12.14
N ARG A 199 1.38 -24.65 -11.69
CA ARG A 199 1.15 -24.95 -10.26
C ARG A 199 2.33 -24.49 -9.41
N GLY A 200 2.03 -23.90 -8.24
CA GLY A 200 3.04 -23.44 -7.30
C GLY A 200 3.63 -22.06 -7.61
N VAL A 201 3.49 -21.53 -8.84
CA VAL A 201 4.02 -20.20 -9.21
C VAL A 201 3.38 -19.08 -8.39
N PHE A 202 2.07 -19.17 -8.18
CA PHE A 202 1.28 -18.30 -7.31
C PHE A 202 0.54 -19.14 -6.27
N ASN A 203 0.59 -18.71 -5.00
CA ASN A 203 -0.14 -19.36 -3.91
C ASN A 203 -0.81 -18.29 -3.05
N LEU A 204 -1.99 -18.61 -2.50
CA LEU A 204 -2.75 -17.75 -1.60
C LEU A 204 -3.02 -18.49 -0.30
N VAL A 205 -2.50 -17.97 0.80
CA VAL A 205 -2.72 -18.48 2.15
C VAL A 205 -3.50 -17.48 2.99
N LEU A 206 -4.44 -17.97 3.79
CA LEU A 206 -5.34 -17.18 4.62
C LEU A 206 -5.03 -17.44 6.10
N GLY A 207 -5.26 -16.45 6.94
CA GLY A 207 -4.98 -16.54 8.38
C GLY A 207 -4.41 -15.25 8.94
N ARG A 208 -4.02 -15.27 10.21
CA ARG A 208 -3.53 -14.11 10.93
C ARG A 208 -2.06 -13.82 10.66
N GLY A 209 -1.66 -12.57 10.87
CA GLY A 209 -0.26 -12.15 10.77
C GLY A 209 0.65 -12.87 11.75
N GLU A 210 0.15 -13.17 12.95
CA GLU A 210 0.90 -13.80 14.04
C GLU A 210 1.22 -15.28 13.82
N THR A 211 0.46 -15.96 12.96
CA THR A 211 0.67 -17.37 12.61
C THR A 211 1.23 -17.50 11.21
N VAL A 212 0.40 -17.29 10.20
CA VAL A 212 0.76 -17.42 8.79
C VAL A 212 1.82 -16.39 8.38
N GLY A 213 1.62 -15.11 8.74
CA GLY A 213 2.55 -14.03 8.38
C GLY A 213 3.94 -14.23 8.99
N GLN A 214 4.01 -14.71 10.23
CA GLN A 214 5.28 -15.00 10.90
C GLN A 214 6.05 -16.16 10.22
N GLU A 215 5.35 -17.21 9.79
CA GLU A 215 5.98 -18.31 9.03
C GLU A 215 6.48 -17.84 7.67
N LEU A 216 5.69 -17.03 6.94
CA LEU A 216 6.09 -16.43 5.66
C LEU A 216 7.35 -15.57 5.76
N ALA A 217 7.57 -14.93 6.92
CA ALA A 217 8.76 -14.12 7.15
C ALA A 217 9.95 -14.90 7.70
N GLY A 218 9.70 -15.99 8.41
CA GLY A 218 10.73 -16.74 9.14
C GLY A 218 11.18 -18.04 8.49
N ASN A 219 10.54 -18.45 7.40
CA ASN A 219 10.91 -19.71 6.74
C ASN A 219 12.21 -19.56 5.94
N PRO A 220 13.20 -20.47 6.13
CA PRO A 220 14.53 -20.34 5.49
C PRO A 220 14.52 -20.53 3.97
N LYS A 221 13.45 -21.04 3.37
CA LYS A 221 13.28 -21.17 1.92
C LYS A 221 12.85 -19.87 1.24
N VAL A 222 12.40 -18.88 2.02
CA VAL A 222 11.97 -17.58 1.51
C VAL A 222 13.18 -16.69 1.29
N ALA A 223 13.38 -16.27 0.04
CA ALA A 223 14.47 -15.39 -0.35
C ALA A 223 14.15 -13.90 -0.11
N MET A 224 12.84 -13.53 -0.18
CA MET A 224 12.40 -12.15 0.03
C MET A 224 11.01 -12.10 0.63
N VAL A 225 10.84 -11.23 1.63
CA VAL A 225 9.54 -10.84 2.18
C VAL A 225 9.20 -9.44 1.70
N SER A 226 8.14 -9.30 0.92
CA SER A 226 7.56 -7.99 0.56
C SER A 226 6.31 -7.76 1.41
N MET A 227 6.32 -6.74 2.25
CA MET A 227 5.22 -6.45 3.17
C MET A 227 4.80 -4.99 3.08
N THR A 228 3.50 -4.75 3.04
CA THR A 228 2.91 -3.43 3.22
C THR A 228 2.01 -3.45 4.45
N GLY A 229 2.17 -2.48 5.36
CA GLY A 229 1.40 -2.42 6.60
C GLY A 229 1.90 -1.40 7.61
N SER A 230 1.60 -1.60 8.89
CA SER A 230 2.03 -0.69 9.96
C SER A 230 3.52 -0.81 10.28
N VAL A 231 4.11 0.25 10.84
CA VAL A 231 5.51 0.23 11.32
C VAL A 231 5.76 -0.91 12.30
N SER A 232 4.86 -1.10 13.26
CA SER A 232 5.00 -2.17 14.26
C SER A 232 4.98 -3.59 13.66
N ALA A 233 4.19 -3.79 12.59
CA ALA A 233 4.19 -5.05 11.86
C ALA A 233 5.50 -5.22 11.06
N GLY A 234 5.98 -4.15 10.42
CA GLY A 234 7.27 -4.15 9.70
C GLY A 234 8.45 -4.47 10.60
N GLU A 235 8.49 -3.90 11.82
CA GLU A 235 9.52 -4.20 12.82
C GLU A 235 9.54 -5.70 13.19
N LYS A 236 8.36 -6.31 13.41
CA LYS A 236 8.24 -7.75 13.70
C LYS A 236 8.71 -8.62 12.52
N ILE A 237 8.31 -8.26 11.30
CA ILE A 237 8.72 -8.96 10.07
C ILE A 237 10.24 -8.88 9.90
N MET A 238 10.82 -7.70 10.04
CA MET A 238 12.26 -7.48 9.93
C MET A 238 13.04 -8.30 10.96
N ALA A 239 12.59 -8.29 12.23
CA ALA A 239 13.21 -9.08 13.30
C ALA A 239 13.14 -10.60 13.04
N THR A 240 12.02 -11.07 12.44
CA THR A 240 11.82 -12.47 12.10
C THR A 240 12.70 -12.87 10.90
N ALA A 241 12.71 -12.09 9.84
CA ALA A 241 13.50 -12.31 8.62
C ALA A 241 15.02 -12.28 8.88
N ALA A 242 15.47 -11.47 9.84
CA ALA A 242 16.88 -11.34 10.21
C ALA A 242 17.53 -12.68 10.60
N LYS A 243 16.77 -13.65 11.13
CA LYS A 243 17.29 -14.97 11.53
C LYS A 243 17.89 -15.75 10.36
N ASN A 244 17.36 -15.56 9.16
CA ASN A 244 17.79 -16.22 7.93
C ASN A 244 18.50 -15.28 6.96
N ILE A 245 18.72 -14.01 7.34
CA ILE A 245 19.25 -12.93 6.47
C ILE A 245 18.36 -12.77 5.22
N THR A 246 17.06 -13.06 5.35
CA THR A 246 16.10 -12.93 4.27
C THR A 246 15.96 -11.48 3.87
N LYS A 247 16.01 -11.18 2.56
CA LYS A 247 15.76 -9.84 2.04
C LYS A 247 14.36 -9.36 2.43
N VAL A 248 14.23 -8.11 2.85
CA VAL A 248 12.94 -7.48 3.13
C VAL A 248 12.71 -6.27 2.22
N CYS A 249 11.48 -6.10 1.74
CA CYS A 249 10.98 -4.90 1.12
C CYS A 249 9.73 -4.48 1.91
N LEU A 250 9.83 -3.38 2.64
CA LEU A 250 8.82 -2.94 3.59
C LEU A 250 8.26 -1.60 3.16
N GLU A 251 6.97 -1.54 2.90
CA GLU A 251 6.18 -0.34 2.63
C GLU A 251 5.31 -0.09 3.87
N LEU A 252 5.64 0.93 4.66
CA LEU A 252 5.04 1.14 5.97
C LEU A 252 4.26 2.45 6.03
N GLY A 253 3.81 2.82 7.22
CA GLY A 253 3.00 4.02 7.43
C GLY A 253 3.70 5.32 7.06
N GLY A 254 2.92 6.39 7.01
CA GLY A 254 3.38 7.73 6.68
C GLY A 254 2.78 8.80 7.59
N LYS A 255 3.38 10.00 7.57
CA LYS A 255 2.89 11.22 8.21
C LYS A 255 3.17 12.40 7.29
N ALA A 256 2.63 12.33 6.08
CA ALA A 256 2.98 13.24 4.99
C ALA A 256 2.68 14.71 5.31
N PRO A 257 3.67 15.61 5.20
CA PRO A 257 3.46 17.05 5.26
C PRO A 257 2.95 17.58 3.93
N ALA A 258 2.03 18.54 3.98
CA ALA A 258 1.62 19.37 2.86
C ALA A 258 1.93 20.83 3.22
N ILE A 259 2.83 21.47 2.47
CA ILE A 259 3.30 22.84 2.70
C ILE A 259 2.63 23.76 1.70
N VAL A 260 1.94 24.80 2.19
CA VAL A 260 1.25 25.79 1.36
C VAL A 260 1.91 27.16 1.53
N MET A 261 2.52 27.65 0.45
CA MET A 261 3.21 28.94 0.42
C MET A 261 2.23 30.08 0.12
N ASP A 262 2.60 31.33 0.46
CA ASP A 262 1.78 32.52 0.22
C ASP A 262 1.43 32.74 -1.25
N ASP A 263 2.28 32.27 -2.17
CA ASP A 263 2.10 32.37 -3.61
C ASP A 263 1.36 31.17 -4.24
N ALA A 264 0.87 30.23 -3.42
CA ALA A 264 0.20 29.05 -3.92
C ALA A 264 -1.12 29.39 -4.66
N ASP A 265 -1.44 28.59 -5.67
CA ASP A 265 -2.83 28.53 -6.18
C ASP A 265 -3.70 27.89 -5.09
N LEU A 266 -4.50 28.75 -4.45
CA LEU A 266 -5.25 28.38 -3.26
C LEU A 266 -6.36 27.35 -3.56
N GLU A 267 -7.03 27.45 -4.71
CA GLU A 267 -8.07 26.51 -5.09
C GLU A 267 -7.50 25.14 -5.39
N LEU A 268 -6.40 25.10 -6.14
CA LEU A 268 -5.68 23.86 -6.41
C LEU A 268 -5.15 23.22 -5.12
N ALA A 269 -4.54 24.01 -4.23
CA ALA A 269 -3.98 23.50 -2.98
C ALA A 269 -5.06 22.90 -2.06
N VAL A 270 -6.17 23.61 -1.86
CA VAL A 270 -7.30 23.13 -1.05
C VAL A 270 -7.88 21.85 -1.64
N LYS A 271 -8.18 21.86 -2.96
CA LYS A 271 -8.72 20.68 -3.63
C LYS A 271 -7.80 19.47 -3.50
N ALA A 272 -6.52 19.62 -3.83
CA ALA A 272 -5.54 18.52 -3.80
C ALA A 272 -5.35 17.95 -2.37
N ILE A 273 -5.34 18.80 -1.35
CA ILE A 273 -5.20 18.38 0.05
C ILE A 273 -6.45 17.65 0.52
N VAL A 274 -7.66 18.16 0.20
CA VAL A 274 -8.91 17.47 0.56
C VAL A 274 -9.01 16.13 -0.16
N ASP A 275 -8.82 16.10 -1.48
CA ASP A 275 -8.84 14.86 -2.26
C ASP A 275 -7.86 13.83 -1.70
N SER A 276 -6.64 14.27 -1.35
CA SER A 276 -5.62 13.43 -0.72
C SER A 276 -6.06 12.91 0.66
N ARG A 277 -6.75 13.72 1.49
CA ARG A 277 -7.13 13.30 2.83
C ARG A 277 -8.38 12.45 2.90
N VAL A 278 -9.35 12.66 2.01
CA VAL A 278 -10.63 11.95 2.07
C VAL A 278 -10.63 10.62 1.30
N ILE A 279 -9.66 10.40 0.41
CA ILE A 279 -9.53 9.14 -0.32
C ILE A 279 -9.51 7.96 0.66
N ASN A 280 -10.36 6.97 0.41
CA ASN A 280 -10.55 5.81 1.28
C ASN A 280 -10.73 6.19 2.79
N SER A 281 -11.41 7.30 3.06
CA SER A 281 -11.63 7.84 4.41
C SER A 281 -10.33 8.17 5.17
N GLY A 282 -9.29 8.56 4.44
CA GLY A 282 -7.97 8.87 5.00
C GLY A 282 -7.12 7.65 5.36
N GLN A 283 -7.55 6.46 4.97
CA GLN A 283 -6.87 5.20 5.27
C GLN A 283 -5.85 4.85 4.19
N VAL A 284 -4.94 5.78 3.90
CA VAL A 284 -3.90 5.66 2.86
C VAL A 284 -2.56 6.18 3.39
N CYS A 285 -1.49 5.42 3.18
CA CYS A 285 -0.17 5.71 3.74
C CYS A 285 0.50 6.97 3.16
N ASN A 286 0.19 7.32 1.91
CA ASN A 286 0.82 8.44 1.20
C ASN A 286 0.02 9.75 1.27
N CYS A 287 -1.19 9.78 1.83
CA CYS A 287 -2.01 10.98 1.84
C CYS A 287 -1.55 12.03 2.85
N ALA A 288 -1.85 13.32 2.56
CA ALA A 288 -1.50 14.44 3.45
C ALA A 288 -2.08 14.24 4.87
N GLU A 289 -1.22 14.33 5.89
CA GLU A 289 -1.58 14.15 7.30
C GLU A 289 -1.18 15.33 8.22
N ARG A 290 -0.36 16.25 7.74
CA ARG A 290 0.07 17.45 8.44
C ARG A 290 0.07 18.62 7.49
N ILE A 291 -0.70 19.65 7.79
CA ILE A 291 -0.82 20.81 6.92
C ILE A 291 -0.04 21.98 7.52
N TYR A 292 0.92 22.49 6.77
CA TYR A 292 1.71 23.67 7.09
C TYR A 292 1.33 24.79 6.13
N VAL A 293 0.92 25.94 6.68
CA VAL A 293 0.43 27.08 5.88
C VAL A 293 1.22 28.34 6.22
N GLN A 294 1.75 29.01 5.22
CA GLN A 294 2.44 30.26 5.42
C GLN A 294 1.48 31.34 5.96
N LYS A 295 1.93 32.11 6.96
CA LYS A 295 1.07 33.02 7.73
C LYS A 295 0.28 34.02 6.88
N GLY A 296 0.85 34.47 5.76
CA GLY A 296 0.21 35.48 4.91
C GLY A 296 -1.14 35.05 4.34
N ILE A 297 -1.34 33.73 4.10
CA ILE A 297 -2.60 33.19 3.56
C ILE A 297 -3.33 32.27 4.55
N TYR A 298 -2.87 32.13 5.78
CA TYR A 298 -3.37 31.16 6.75
C TYR A 298 -4.89 31.23 6.93
N ASP A 299 -5.43 32.39 7.25
CA ASP A 299 -6.88 32.54 7.51
C ASP A 299 -7.70 32.24 6.27
N GLN A 300 -7.25 32.70 5.11
CA GLN A 300 -7.94 32.47 3.84
C GLN A 300 -7.91 30.98 3.47
N PHE A 301 -6.78 30.32 3.66
CA PHE A 301 -6.62 28.89 3.38
C PHE A 301 -7.50 28.04 4.31
N VAL A 302 -7.43 28.29 5.64
CA VAL A 302 -8.20 27.53 6.64
C VAL A 302 -9.70 27.66 6.43
N ASN A 303 -10.20 28.84 6.09
CA ASN A 303 -11.62 29.04 5.78
C ASN A 303 -12.05 28.20 4.57
N ARG A 304 -11.31 28.26 3.45
CA ARG A 304 -11.61 27.46 2.25
C ARG A 304 -11.45 25.96 2.50
N LEU A 305 -10.45 25.55 3.25
CA LEU A 305 -10.25 24.16 3.62
C LEU A 305 -11.42 23.64 4.46
N GLY A 306 -11.89 24.43 5.44
CA GLY A 306 -13.04 24.09 6.26
C GLY A 306 -14.33 23.94 5.44
N GLU A 307 -14.60 24.86 4.52
CA GLU A 307 -15.73 24.78 3.62
C GLU A 307 -15.66 23.55 2.71
N ALA A 308 -14.50 23.26 2.13
CA ALA A 308 -14.29 22.11 1.26
C ALA A 308 -14.45 20.79 2.01
N MET A 309 -13.88 20.65 3.23
CA MET A 309 -14.04 19.47 4.07
C MET A 309 -15.49 19.28 4.54
N GLN A 310 -16.21 20.37 4.87
CA GLN A 310 -17.63 20.33 5.26
C GLN A 310 -18.52 19.83 4.13
N ALA A 311 -18.16 20.12 2.87
CA ALA A 311 -18.90 19.69 1.69
C ALA A 311 -18.74 18.19 1.39
N VAL A 312 -17.75 17.52 1.95
CA VAL A 312 -17.48 16.10 1.73
C VAL A 312 -18.61 15.24 2.26
N GLN A 313 -19.27 14.50 1.36
CA GLN A 313 -20.33 13.58 1.72
C GLN A 313 -19.73 12.21 2.06
N PHE A 314 -20.27 11.56 3.09
CA PHE A 314 -19.88 10.21 3.49
C PHE A 314 -21.11 9.35 3.83
N GLY A 315 -20.94 8.04 3.82
CA GLY A 315 -22.03 7.12 4.13
C GLY A 315 -21.77 5.69 3.65
N ASN A 316 -22.85 4.89 3.56
CA ASN A 316 -22.77 3.53 3.07
C ASN A 316 -22.57 3.51 1.54
N PRO A 317 -21.44 3.01 1.03
CA PRO A 317 -21.16 3.02 -0.41
C PRO A 317 -22.04 2.06 -1.24
N ALA A 318 -22.74 1.12 -0.59
CA ALA A 318 -23.72 0.26 -1.26
C ALA A 318 -25.09 0.96 -1.47
N GLU A 319 -25.36 2.05 -0.75
CA GLU A 319 -26.64 2.76 -0.77
C GLU A 319 -26.55 4.13 -1.48
N ARG A 320 -25.33 4.70 -1.56
CA ARG A 320 -25.11 6.06 -2.06
C ARG A 320 -23.93 6.12 -3.03
N ASN A 321 -24.17 6.76 -4.18
CA ASN A 321 -23.16 6.99 -5.22
C ASN A 321 -22.61 8.45 -5.21
N ASP A 322 -23.17 9.32 -4.37
CA ASP A 322 -22.84 10.75 -4.27
C ASP A 322 -21.90 11.06 -3.11
N ILE A 323 -21.21 10.04 -2.57
CA ILE A 323 -20.30 10.14 -1.44
C ILE A 323 -18.84 10.08 -1.89
N ALA A 324 -17.97 10.78 -1.15
CA ALA A 324 -16.52 10.76 -1.31
C ALA A 324 -15.81 9.84 -0.30
N MET A 325 -16.50 9.45 0.78
CA MET A 325 -15.95 8.61 1.84
C MET A 325 -16.94 7.52 2.27
N GLY A 326 -16.41 6.33 2.52
CA GLY A 326 -17.09 5.24 3.22
C GLY A 326 -16.75 5.20 4.72
N PRO A 327 -16.96 4.05 5.39
CA PRO A 327 -16.55 3.85 6.79
C PRO A 327 -15.04 3.64 6.92
N LEU A 328 -14.54 3.68 8.16
CA LEU A 328 -13.26 3.08 8.54
C LEU A 328 -13.40 1.55 8.56
N ILE A 329 -12.28 0.85 8.48
CA ILE A 329 -12.28 -0.63 8.27
C ILE A 329 -12.92 -1.43 9.41
N ASN A 330 -12.80 -0.97 10.65
CA ASN A 330 -13.33 -1.68 11.82
C ASN A 330 -13.45 -0.75 13.04
N ALA A 331 -14.07 -1.26 14.10
CA ALA A 331 -14.28 -0.54 15.37
C ALA A 331 -12.95 -0.07 15.98
N ALA A 332 -11.89 -0.90 15.95
CA ALA A 332 -10.60 -0.53 16.50
C ALA A 332 -9.92 0.62 15.72
N ALA A 333 -10.15 0.73 14.42
CA ALA A 333 -9.68 1.87 13.62
C ALA A 333 -10.43 3.15 14.00
N LEU A 334 -11.76 3.06 14.14
CA LEU A 334 -12.60 4.16 14.58
C LEU A 334 -12.15 4.69 15.95
N GLU A 335 -12.01 3.79 16.92
CA GLU A 335 -11.56 4.14 18.28
C GLU A 335 -10.18 4.80 18.29
N ARG A 336 -9.22 4.28 17.51
CA ARG A 336 -7.88 4.89 17.41
C ARG A 336 -7.91 6.32 16.86
N VAL A 337 -8.72 6.60 15.84
CA VAL A 337 -8.86 7.95 15.29
C VAL A 337 -9.48 8.88 16.34
N GLU A 338 -10.52 8.43 17.00
CA GLU A 338 -11.21 9.19 18.06
C GLU A 338 -10.28 9.51 19.24
N GLN A 339 -9.51 8.53 19.73
CA GLN A 339 -8.52 8.72 20.79
C GLN A 339 -7.44 9.73 20.40
N LYS A 340 -6.95 9.70 19.15
CA LYS A 340 -5.92 10.65 18.68
C LYS A 340 -6.45 12.08 18.61
N VAL A 341 -7.68 12.26 18.15
CA VAL A 341 -8.33 13.58 18.13
C VAL A 341 -8.60 14.07 19.54
N ALA A 342 -9.10 13.20 20.43
CA ALA A 342 -9.33 13.56 21.84
C ALA A 342 -8.03 14.00 22.52
N ARG A 343 -6.93 13.25 22.34
CA ARG A 343 -5.62 13.61 22.88
C ARG A 343 -5.09 14.95 22.31
N ALA A 344 -5.26 15.20 21.02
CA ALA A 344 -4.90 16.49 20.44
C ALA A 344 -5.66 17.66 21.09
N VAL A 345 -6.96 17.47 21.40
CA VAL A 345 -7.76 18.47 22.13
C VAL A 345 -7.26 18.67 23.55
N GLU A 346 -6.91 17.61 24.28
CA GLU A 346 -6.29 17.68 25.60
C GLU A 346 -4.94 18.43 25.58
N GLU A 347 -4.18 18.28 24.51
CA GLU A 347 -2.92 18.99 24.25
C GLU A 347 -3.14 20.46 23.85
N GLY A 348 -4.38 20.88 23.60
CA GLY A 348 -4.79 22.26 23.31
C GLY A 348 -5.23 22.57 21.89
N ALA A 349 -5.37 21.57 21.02
CA ALA A 349 -5.94 21.76 19.68
C ALA A 349 -7.43 22.06 19.77
N ARG A 350 -7.92 22.84 18.82
CA ARG A 350 -9.34 23.19 18.69
C ARG A 350 -9.95 22.44 17.50
N VAL A 351 -11.04 21.73 17.74
CA VAL A 351 -11.84 21.11 16.65
C VAL A 351 -12.64 22.21 15.93
N ALA A 352 -12.32 22.46 14.68
CA ALA A 352 -13.04 23.42 13.84
C ALA A 352 -14.17 22.74 13.04
N LEU A 353 -14.03 21.45 12.74
CA LEU A 353 -15.01 20.65 12.02
C LEU A 353 -14.90 19.19 12.47
N GLY A 354 -16.02 18.45 12.54
CA GLY A 354 -16.04 17.00 12.85
C GLY A 354 -15.66 16.67 14.28
N GLY A 355 -14.71 15.76 14.45
CA GLY A 355 -14.05 15.44 15.74
C GLY A 355 -14.73 14.38 16.59
N LYS A 356 -15.84 13.78 16.12
CA LYS A 356 -16.52 12.68 16.81
C LYS A 356 -17.07 11.65 15.83
N ALA A 357 -17.02 10.38 16.24
CA ALA A 357 -17.64 9.29 15.48
C ALA A 357 -19.14 9.50 15.33
N VAL A 358 -19.70 8.96 14.25
CA VAL A 358 -21.15 8.96 14.02
C VAL A 358 -21.78 7.84 14.85
N GLU A 359 -22.83 8.16 15.58
CA GLU A 359 -23.61 7.16 16.32
C GLU A 359 -24.42 6.26 15.36
N GLY A 360 -24.48 4.97 15.64
CA GLY A 360 -25.24 4.01 14.85
C GLY A 360 -24.41 2.88 14.29
N LYS A 361 -24.93 2.19 13.27
CA LYS A 361 -24.23 1.10 12.59
C LYS A 361 -23.21 1.62 11.59
N GLY A 362 -22.10 0.89 11.46
CA GLY A 362 -20.99 1.20 10.59
C GLY A 362 -19.96 2.13 11.27
N TYR A 363 -18.74 2.01 10.84
CA TYR A 363 -17.58 2.67 11.49
C TYR A 363 -17.29 4.02 10.86
N TYR A 364 -18.25 4.96 10.88
CA TYR A 364 -18.16 6.26 10.22
C TYR A 364 -17.50 7.31 11.10
N TYR A 365 -16.50 7.99 10.52
CA TYR A 365 -15.86 9.15 11.12
C TYR A 365 -15.91 10.32 10.12
N PRO A 366 -16.46 11.49 10.49
CA PRO A 366 -16.59 12.62 9.57
C PRO A 366 -15.25 13.28 9.26
N PRO A 367 -15.13 14.02 8.14
CA PRO A 367 -14.00 14.90 7.90
C PRO A 367 -13.76 15.80 9.11
N THR A 368 -12.52 15.85 9.59
CA THR A 368 -12.17 16.55 10.84
C THR A 368 -11.02 17.51 10.60
N LEU A 369 -11.22 18.77 11.02
CA LEU A 369 -10.23 19.83 10.94
C LEU A 369 -9.81 20.29 12.35
N LEU A 370 -8.52 20.24 12.61
CA LEU A 370 -7.92 20.68 13.88
C LEU A 370 -7.10 21.95 13.66
N LEU A 371 -7.39 22.99 14.42
CA LEU A 371 -6.69 24.28 14.43
C LEU A 371 -6.02 24.50 15.81
N ASP A 372 -5.25 25.55 15.91
CA ASP A 372 -4.48 25.87 17.12
C ASP A 372 -3.52 24.73 17.51
N VAL A 373 -3.09 23.97 16.47
CA VAL A 373 -2.16 22.85 16.60
C VAL A 373 -0.71 23.38 16.67
N ARG A 374 0.09 22.79 17.52
CA ARG A 374 1.52 23.07 17.64
C ARG A 374 2.33 21.84 17.24
N GLN A 375 3.56 22.05 16.78
CA GLN A 375 4.44 21.00 16.24
C GLN A 375 4.69 19.86 17.24
N GLU A 376 4.79 20.17 18.53
CA GLU A 376 5.07 19.19 19.58
C GLU A 376 3.88 18.31 19.97
N MET A 377 2.67 18.58 19.48
CA MET A 377 1.48 17.77 19.78
C MET A 377 1.58 16.39 19.14
N SER A 378 1.08 15.37 19.81
CA SER A 378 1.11 13.97 19.39
C SER A 378 0.52 13.74 17.99
N ILE A 379 -0.53 14.50 17.64
CA ILE A 379 -1.19 14.43 16.32
C ILE A 379 -0.26 14.82 15.16
N MET A 380 0.84 15.51 15.40
CA MET A 380 1.83 15.86 14.38
C MET A 380 2.90 14.77 14.18
N HIS A 381 3.04 13.83 15.10
CA HIS A 381 4.07 12.79 15.05
C HIS A 381 3.53 11.39 14.77
N GLU A 382 2.29 11.08 15.17
CA GLU A 382 1.70 9.77 15.01
C GLU A 382 0.79 9.71 13.78
N GLU A 383 0.95 8.68 12.94
CA GLU A 383 0.05 8.42 11.81
C GLU A 383 -1.40 8.29 12.29
N THR A 384 -2.31 9.04 11.71
CA THR A 384 -3.73 9.02 12.10
C THR A 384 -4.53 7.95 11.39
N PHE A 385 -4.29 7.77 10.08
CA PHE A 385 -4.97 6.80 9.22
C PHE A 385 -6.50 6.94 9.26
N GLY A 386 -6.96 8.19 9.18
CA GLY A 386 -8.36 8.62 9.21
C GLY A 386 -8.53 10.03 8.64
N PRO A 387 -9.76 10.53 8.43
CA PRO A 387 -10.04 11.77 7.71
C PRO A 387 -9.82 13.03 8.55
N VAL A 388 -8.63 13.18 9.13
CA VAL A 388 -8.26 14.25 10.07
C VAL A 388 -7.11 15.08 9.52
N LEU A 389 -7.25 16.41 9.52
CA LEU A 389 -6.23 17.37 9.11
C LEU A 389 -5.89 18.34 10.26
N PRO A 390 -4.74 18.23 10.91
CA PRO A 390 -4.16 19.27 11.75
C PRO A 390 -3.47 20.32 10.88
N VAL A 391 -3.63 21.61 11.24
CA VAL A 391 -3.06 22.76 10.51
C VAL A 391 -2.17 23.59 11.44
N VAL A 392 -0.94 23.87 10.97
CA VAL A 392 0.06 24.68 11.65
C VAL A 392 0.51 25.83 10.76
N ALA A 393 0.62 27.03 11.31
CA ALA A 393 1.16 28.18 10.59
C ALA A 393 2.69 28.22 10.66
N PHE A 394 3.34 28.76 9.60
CA PHE A 394 4.78 29.02 9.59
C PHE A 394 5.11 30.38 8.97
N ASP A 395 6.32 30.87 9.23
CA ASP A 395 6.79 32.15 8.68
C ASP A 395 7.67 31.96 7.44
N THR A 396 8.63 31.04 7.46
CA THR A 396 9.60 30.86 6.37
C THR A 396 9.62 29.43 5.84
N LEU A 397 10.06 29.26 4.59
CA LEU A 397 10.21 27.92 3.97
C LEU A 397 11.13 27.03 4.78
N GLU A 398 12.21 27.58 5.31
CA GLU A 398 13.19 26.86 6.13
C GLU A 398 12.55 26.30 7.41
N GLU A 399 11.67 27.08 8.06
CA GLU A 399 10.88 26.64 9.21
C GLU A 399 9.93 25.52 8.81
N ALA A 400 9.17 25.67 7.71
CA ALA A 400 8.26 24.63 7.20
C ALA A 400 8.99 23.31 6.91
N ILE A 401 10.16 23.37 6.26
CA ILE A 401 11.00 22.21 5.98
C ILE A 401 11.49 21.56 7.27
N SER A 402 11.89 22.36 8.26
CA SER A 402 12.33 21.86 9.56
C SER A 402 11.20 21.10 10.27
N MET A 403 10.01 21.70 10.37
CA MET A 403 8.83 21.07 10.97
C MET A 403 8.38 19.83 10.17
N ALA A 404 8.38 19.88 8.86
CA ALA A 404 8.05 18.74 8.00
C ALA A 404 8.98 17.55 8.26
N ASN A 405 10.27 17.82 8.42
CA ASN A 405 11.30 16.79 8.65
C ASN A 405 11.35 16.28 10.10
N ASP A 406 10.70 16.95 11.04
CA ASP A 406 10.55 16.52 12.44
C ASP A 406 9.51 15.40 12.54
N SER A 407 9.92 14.22 12.07
CA SER A 407 9.09 13.01 11.99
C SER A 407 9.97 11.78 11.88
N ASP A 408 9.50 10.68 12.45
CA ASP A 408 10.09 9.35 12.25
C ASP A 408 9.76 8.77 10.86
N TYR A 409 8.74 9.31 10.19
CA TYR A 409 8.28 8.89 8.88
C TYR A 409 9.00 9.62 7.75
N GLY A 410 8.91 9.07 6.55
CA GLY A 410 9.52 9.65 5.36
C GLY A 410 8.97 9.06 4.07
N LEU A 411 7.64 8.80 3.97
CA LEU A 411 7.06 8.25 2.76
C LEU A 411 6.86 9.35 1.70
N THR A 412 5.87 10.22 1.89
CA THR A 412 5.55 11.27 0.93
C THR A 412 5.53 12.64 1.57
N SER A 413 5.64 13.68 0.73
CA SER A 413 5.49 15.09 1.07
C SER A 413 4.87 15.84 -0.11
N SER A 414 4.24 16.98 0.15
CA SER A 414 3.77 17.87 -0.91
C SER A 414 4.05 19.34 -0.61
N ILE A 415 4.21 20.14 -1.66
CA ILE A 415 4.36 21.59 -1.58
C ILE A 415 3.57 22.27 -2.68
N TYR A 416 2.90 23.37 -2.32
CA TYR A 416 2.11 24.21 -3.20
C TYR A 416 2.74 25.60 -3.29
N THR A 417 3.24 25.98 -4.45
CA THR A 417 3.91 27.26 -4.73
C THR A 417 3.95 27.53 -6.23
N GLN A 418 3.92 28.82 -6.62
CA GLN A 418 4.13 29.25 -8.01
C GLN A 418 5.61 29.55 -8.29
N ASN A 419 6.48 29.50 -7.27
CA ASN A 419 7.89 29.85 -7.37
C ASN A 419 8.76 28.60 -7.54
N LEU A 420 9.35 28.43 -8.72
CA LEU A 420 10.23 27.28 -9.03
C LEU A 420 11.43 27.19 -8.06
N ASN A 421 12.01 28.32 -7.64
CA ASN A 421 13.15 28.30 -6.71
C ASN A 421 12.76 27.81 -5.32
N VAL A 422 11.54 28.14 -4.86
CA VAL A 422 10.94 27.62 -3.61
C VAL A 422 10.74 26.11 -3.74
N ALA A 423 10.14 25.66 -4.83
CA ALA A 423 9.94 24.23 -5.09
C ALA A 423 11.27 23.46 -5.10
N MET A 424 12.29 23.98 -5.78
CA MET A 424 13.61 23.34 -5.84
C MET A 424 14.34 23.32 -4.49
N LYS A 425 14.17 24.34 -3.64
CA LYS A 425 14.68 24.30 -2.26
C LYS A 425 13.96 23.25 -1.42
N ALA A 426 12.63 23.16 -1.55
CA ALA A 426 11.84 22.16 -0.86
C ALA A 426 12.24 20.72 -1.25
N ILE A 427 12.40 20.43 -2.55
CA ILE A 427 12.87 19.13 -3.06
C ILE A 427 14.20 18.73 -2.40
N LYS A 428 15.14 19.68 -2.27
CA LYS A 428 16.45 19.40 -1.67
C LYS A 428 16.41 19.29 -0.14
N GLY A 429 15.46 19.98 0.50
CA GLY A 429 15.38 20.08 1.96
C GLY A 429 14.51 19.02 2.60
N LEU A 430 13.46 18.56 1.93
CA LEU A 430 12.53 17.56 2.44
C LEU A 430 13.17 16.16 2.42
N LYS A 431 12.97 15.41 3.51
CA LYS A 431 13.56 14.07 3.72
C LYS A 431 12.50 12.98 3.59
N PHE A 432 11.92 12.88 2.39
CA PHE A 432 10.86 11.94 2.05
C PHE A 432 11.21 11.21 0.74
N GLY A 433 10.71 9.99 0.59
CA GLY A 433 10.92 9.19 -0.62
C GLY A 433 10.27 9.82 -1.85
N GLU A 434 9.12 10.47 -1.66
CA GLU A 434 8.39 11.16 -2.71
C GLU A 434 8.06 12.60 -2.34
N THR A 435 8.09 13.50 -3.31
CA THR A 435 7.67 14.90 -3.15
C THR A 435 6.77 15.30 -4.31
N TYR A 436 5.55 15.73 -4.01
CA TYR A 436 4.56 16.19 -4.97
C TYR A 436 4.50 17.71 -4.99
N ILE A 437 4.48 18.30 -6.18
CA ILE A 437 4.44 19.76 -6.36
C ILE A 437 3.15 20.13 -7.08
N ASN A 438 2.32 20.94 -6.43
CA ASN A 438 1.05 21.44 -6.97
C ASN A 438 0.10 20.32 -7.43
N ARG A 439 0.03 19.22 -6.68
CA ARG A 439 -0.90 18.11 -6.92
C ARG A 439 -1.11 17.28 -5.66
N GLU A 440 -2.12 16.41 -5.70
CA GLU A 440 -2.41 15.41 -4.67
C GLU A 440 -1.31 14.32 -4.58
N ASN A 441 -1.28 13.61 -3.43
CA ASN A 441 -0.30 12.56 -3.16
C ASN A 441 -0.79 11.22 -3.74
N PHE A 442 -0.69 11.05 -5.06
CA PHE A 442 -1.01 9.79 -5.72
C PHE A 442 0.11 9.42 -6.68
N GLU A 443 0.78 8.31 -6.41
CA GLU A 443 1.95 7.84 -7.17
C GLU A 443 1.58 7.35 -8.57
N ALA A 444 2.57 7.33 -9.45
CA ALA A 444 2.48 6.77 -10.80
C ALA A 444 3.26 5.46 -10.85
N MET A 445 2.72 4.43 -11.52
CA MET A 445 3.33 3.09 -11.61
C MET A 445 4.74 3.06 -12.22
N GLN A 446 5.11 4.07 -12.99
CA GLN A 446 6.46 4.23 -13.56
C GLN A 446 7.43 4.99 -12.64
N GLY A 447 6.96 5.48 -11.52
CA GLY A 447 7.78 6.12 -10.49
C GLY A 447 8.57 5.12 -9.65
N PHE A 448 8.90 5.51 -8.43
CA PHE A 448 9.46 4.62 -7.42
C PHE A 448 8.85 4.97 -6.08
N HIS A 449 7.93 4.14 -5.62
CA HIS A 449 7.28 4.27 -4.33
C HIS A 449 8.17 3.68 -3.24
N ALA A 450 8.80 4.53 -2.45
CA ALA A 450 9.77 4.10 -1.44
C ALA A 450 9.75 4.99 -0.21
N GLY A 451 9.57 4.37 0.93
CA GLY A 451 9.63 5.05 2.23
C GLY A 451 11.07 5.21 2.73
N TRP A 452 11.37 6.39 3.29
CA TRP A 452 12.59 6.62 4.06
C TRP A 452 12.29 6.44 5.55
N ARG A 453 13.35 6.30 6.37
CA ARG A 453 13.23 6.13 7.83
C ARG A 453 12.28 4.98 8.21
N LYS A 454 11.32 5.21 9.14
CA LYS A 454 10.33 4.20 9.55
C LYS A 454 9.22 3.95 8.53
N SER A 455 9.19 4.69 7.43
CA SER A 455 8.22 4.43 6.36
C SER A 455 8.60 3.28 5.44
N GLY A 456 9.83 2.76 5.49
CA GLY A 456 10.14 1.57 4.72
C GLY A 456 11.61 1.28 4.47
N ILE A 457 11.84 0.16 3.80
CA ILE A 457 13.14 -0.31 3.28
C ILE A 457 12.87 -0.94 1.92
N GLY A 458 13.68 -0.58 0.90
CA GLY A 458 13.38 -0.92 -0.49
C GLY A 458 12.29 -0.03 -1.06
N GLY A 459 11.55 -0.53 -2.00
CA GLY A 459 10.44 0.19 -2.61
C GLY A 459 9.76 -0.62 -3.72
N ALA A 460 8.70 -0.07 -4.26
CA ALA A 460 7.90 -0.68 -5.32
C ALA A 460 7.86 0.24 -6.55
N ASP A 461 7.27 -0.26 -7.61
CA ASP A 461 6.99 0.44 -8.85
C ASP A 461 8.23 0.75 -9.72
N GLY A 462 7.97 1.04 -10.98
CA GLY A 462 8.99 1.38 -11.96
C GLY A 462 10.12 0.36 -12.09
N LYS A 463 11.22 0.83 -12.64
CA LYS A 463 12.45 0.03 -12.82
C LYS A 463 13.06 -0.38 -11.47
N HIS A 464 13.07 0.53 -10.52
CA HIS A 464 13.71 0.28 -9.22
C HIS A 464 12.95 -0.77 -8.41
N GLY A 465 11.61 -0.71 -8.38
CA GLY A 465 10.78 -1.74 -7.74
C GLY A 465 10.93 -3.12 -8.39
N LEU A 466 11.03 -3.17 -9.72
CA LEU A 466 11.32 -4.42 -10.42
C LEU A 466 12.68 -5.01 -9.98
N HIS A 467 13.70 -4.17 -9.82
CA HIS A 467 15.03 -4.60 -9.43
C HIS A 467 15.11 -5.14 -7.99
N GLU A 468 14.14 -4.81 -7.12
CA GLU A 468 14.06 -5.41 -5.78
C GLU A 468 13.91 -6.94 -5.83
N TYR A 469 13.31 -7.47 -6.88
CA TYR A 469 13.07 -8.91 -7.09
C TYR A 469 14.22 -9.64 -7.81
N LEU A 470 15.36 -8.95 -8.01
CA LEU A 470 16.52 -9.47 -8.70
C LEU A 470 17.76 -9.46 -7.81
N GLN A 471 18.66 -10.39 -8.07
CA GLN A 471 20.04 -10.39 -7.58
C GLN A 471 21.02 -10.40 -8.74
N THR A 472 22.26 -9.96 -8.49
CA THR A 472 23.30 -9.89 -9.51
C THR A 472 24.33 -10.99 -9.32
N GLN A 473 24.50 -11.84 -10.34
CA GLN A 473 25.57 -12.80 -10.42
C GLN A 473 26.71 -12.21 -11.24
N VAL A 474 27.92 -12.20 -10.69
CA VAL A 474 29.14 -11.78 -11.41
C VAL A 474 29.87 -12.99 -11.95
N VAL A 475 30.23 -12.97 -13.24
CA VAL A 475 31.01 -14.01 -13.90
C VAL A 475 32.28 -13.41 -14.46
N TYR A 476 33.44 -13.92 -14.07
CA TYR A 476 34.73 -13.59 -14.65
C TYR A 476 35.07 -14.67 -15.68
N LEU A 477 35.11 -14.28 -16.95
CA LEU A 477 35.38 -15.20 -18.06
C LEU A 477 36.76 -14.89 -18.63
N GLN A 478 37.73 -15.76 -18.35
CA GLN A 478 39.09 -15.68 -18.90
C GLN A 478 39.13 -16.52 -20.18
N SER A 479 39.55 -15.91 -21.33
CA SER A 479 39.75 -16.59 -22.63
C SER A 479 41.22 -16.85 -22.88
#